data_6cd679c3f2050fef63e78e19c3329c3d
#
_entry.id   6cd679c3f2050fef63e78e19c3329c3d
#
_cell.length_a   1.000
_cell.length_b   1.000
_cell.length_c   1.000
_cell.angle_alpha   90.00
_cell.angle_beta   90.00
_cell.angle_gamma   90.00
#
_symmetry.space_group_name_H-M   'P 1'
#
loop_
_entity.id
_entity.type
_entity.pdbx_description
1 polymer ?
#
loop_
_entity_poly.entity_id
_entity_poly.type
_entity_poly.pdbx_seq_one_letter_code
_entity_poly.pdbx_strand_id
1 'polypeptide(L)'
;MKKIILIIMTVLLIMSCGGKKGLSEESKKRIEEEISKINDNMSDMELENMMTTAKLNYDVNPEVGVMYFEKLSKYSPEASRYVAEYYYDKKDYANFEKWIKKSAEGGFLPGMYNLAWYYDETERYAEAEKWYLKYLEENPDNVNAIKNLGIVYGKEGKYEEAEKYFKKAGIEGSGIYNTALAYETKKQYEKAEKLYLEAIEKGDIEAYFGLGDMYDKLKKGKKAEEMYIKGAEKGEYRCAFIMGGKYFDYGNFKEAVKYYLISANKGHAKSMYNLALSYDILENYPEARKWYQKAYENGIEDAKEDLKELEGK
;
A
#
# COMPACT_ATOMS: atom_id res chain seq x y z
N MET A 1 -21.66 -24.17 -30.43
CA MET A 1 -22.98 -24.20 -29.78
C MET A 1 -23.17 -25.35 -28.81
N LYS A 2 -23.02 -26.64 -29.18
CA LYS A 2 -23.21 -27.75 -28.21
C LYS A 2 -22.27 -27.71 -26.97
N LYS A 3 -21.01 -27.27 -27.14
CA LYS A 3 -20.04 -27.18 -26.01
C LYS A 3 -20.36 -26.05 -25.04
N ILE A 4 -20.85 -24.88 -25.49
CA ILE A 4 -21.30 -23.77 -24.67
C ILE A 4 -22.54 -24.13 -23.85
N ILE A 5 -23.46 -24.91 -24.45
CA ILE A 5 -24.66 -25.42 -23.78
C ILE A 5 -24.27 -26.36 -22.64
N LEU A 6 -23.21 -27.17 -22.80
CA LEU A 6 -22.73 -28.10 -21.78
C LEU A 6 -22.16 -27.35 -20.55
N ILE A 7 -21.37 -26.28 -20.81
CA ILE A 7 -20.81 -25.40 -19.77
C ILE A 7 -21.94 -24.72 -18.98
N ILE A 8 -22.95 -24.18 -19.69
CA ILE A 8 -24.11 -23.55 -19.04
C ILE A 8 -24.92 -24.58 -18.24
N MET A 9 -25.02 -25.83 -18.69
CA MET A 9 -25.72 -26.87 -17.92
C MET A 9 -25.01 -27.28 -16.64
N THR A 10 -23.67 -27.30 -16.60
CA THR A 10 -22.90 -27.61 -15.37
C THR A 10 -23.04 -26.50 -14.35
N VAL A 11 -22.93 -25.24 -14.77
CA VAL A 11 -23.14 -24.06 -13.91
C VAL A 11 -24.59 -23.99 -13.41
N LEU A 12 -25.59 -24.27 -14.26
CA LEU A 12 -27.00 -24.32 -13.87
C LEU A 12 -27.33 -25.47 -12.91
N LEU A 13 -26.67 -26.61 -13.03
CA LEU A 13 -26.80 -27.73 -12.08
C LEU A 13 -26.27 -27.35 -10.68
N ILE A 14 -25.16 -26.63 -10.63
CA ILE A 14 -24.58 -26.13 -9.37
C ILE A 14 -25.48 -25.04 -8.76
N MET A 15 -26.02 -24.13 -9.57
CA MET A 15 -26.98 -23.11 -9.11
C MET A 15 -28.30 -23.69 -8.61
N SER A 16 -28.82 -24.76 -9.24
CA SER A 16 -30.06 -25.40 -8.81
C SER A 16 -29.93 -26.18 -7.51
N CYS A 17 -28.71 -26.56 -7.13
CA CYS A 17 -28.39 -27.20 -5.83
C CYS A 17 -28.00 -26.21 -4.72
N GLY A 18 -28.05 -24.89 -5.01
CA GLY A 18 -27.55 -23.80 -4.18
C GLY A 18 -28.39 -23.42 -2.95
N GLY A 19 -28.63 -24.37 -2.08
CA GLY A 19 -28.94 -24.08 -0.67
C GLY A 19 -28.09 -24.97 0.20
N LYS A 20 -27.43 -24.49 1.21
CA LYS A 20 -26.66 -25.09 2.33
C LYS A 20 -26.49 -26.63 2.44
N LYS A 21 -26.83 -27.42 1.41
CA LYS A 21 -26.61 -28.85 1.29
C LYS A 21 -25.52 -29.06 0.24
N GLY A 22 -24.50 -29.84 0.56
CA GLY A 22 -23.40 -30.20 -0.37
C GLY A 22 -23.90 -30.77 -1.68
N LEU A 23 -23.03 -30.84 -2.69
CA LEU A 23 -23.31 -31.41 -4.00
C LEU A 23 -23.93 -32.82 -3.89
N SER A 24 -24.94 -33.13 -4.71
CA SER A 24 -25.44 -34.51 -4.82
C SER A 24 -24.39 -35.45 -5.37
N GLU A 25 -24.46 -36.72 -5.04
CA GLU A 25 -23.53 -37.74 -5.58
C GLU A 25 -23.57 -37.79 -7.12
N GLU A 26 -24.73 -37.58 -7.72
CA GLU A 26 -24.87 -37.50 -9.18
C GLU A 26 -24.13 -36.28 -9.76
N SER A 27 -24.20 -35.10 -9.07
CA SER A 27 -23.47 -33.90 -9.50
C SER A 27 -21.96 -34.11 -9.38
N LYS A 28 -21.48 -34.70 -8.28
CA LYS A 28 -20.06 -35.02 -8.11
C LYS A 28 -19.56 -35.93 -9.22
N LYS A 29 -20.27 -37.02 -9.51
CA LYS A 29 -19.91 -37.96 -10.58
C LYS A 29 -19.80 -37.27 -11.94
N ARG A 30 -20.73 -36.38 -12.29
CA ARG A 30 -20.68 -35.60 -13.54
C ARG A 30 -19.47 -34.67 -13.59
N ILE A 31 -19.15 -33.99 -12.49
CA ILE A 31 -17.96 -33.14 -12.40
C ILE A 31 -16.70 -33.96 -12.60
N GLU A 32 -16.57 -35.11 -11.92
CA GLU A 32 -15.45 -36.03 -12.09
C GLU A 32 -15.30 -36.54 -13.52
N GLU A 33 -16.40 -36.87 -14.19
CA GLU A 33 -16.42 -37.28 -15.60
C GLU A 33 -15.94 -36.14 -16.52
N GLU A 34 -16.28 -34.88 -16.25
CA GLU A 34 -15.77 -33.74 -17.00
C GLU A 34 -14.30 -33.45 -16.73
N ILE A 35 -13.86 -33.47 -15.49
CA ILE A 35 -12.46 -33.29 -15.11
C ILE A 35 -11.58 -34.39 -15.71
N SER A 36 -12.10 -35.62 -15.86
CA SER A 36 -11.36 -36.73 -16.48
C SER A 36 -11.00 -36.49 -17.96
N LYS A 37 -11.72 -35.58 -18.64
CA LYS A 37 -11.44 -35.22 -20.04
C LYS A 37 -10.20 -34.33 -20.18
N ILE A 38 -9.71 -33.74 -19.08
CA ILE A 38 -8.48 -32.94 -19.07
C ILE A 38 -7.31 -33.90 -19.13
N ASN A 39 -6.61 -33.94 -20.26
CA ASN A 39 -5.53 -34.88 -20.54
C ASN A 39 -4.49 -34.30 -21.51
N ASP A 40 -3.39 -35.03 -21.72
CA ASP A 40 -2.24 -34.59 -22.51
C ASP A 40 -2.51 -34.44 -24.02
N ASN A 41 -3.66 -34.89 -24.52
CA ASN A 41 -4.04 -34.80 -25.95
C ASN A 41 -4.92 -33.58 -26.24
N MET A 42 -5.19 -32.72 -25.26
CA MET A 42 -5.99 -31.52 -25.48
C MET A 42 -5.18 -30.46 -26.22
N SER A 43 -5.83 -29.82 -27.16
CA SER A 43 -5.29 -28.61 -27.80
C SER A 43 -5.31 -27.43 -26.87
N ASP A 44 -4.50 -26.41 -27.17
CA ASP A 44 -4.44 -25.16 -26.37
C ASP A 44 -5.81 -24.51 -26.23
N MET A 45 -6.63 -24.51 -27.32
CA MET A 45 -8.01 -24.00 -27.29
C MET A 45 -8.91 -24.82 -26.36
N GLU A 46 -8.72 -26.12 -26.26
CA GLU A 46 -9.48 -26.94 -25.30
C GLU A 46 -9.06 -26.71 -23.87
N LEU A 47 -7.77 -26.54 -23.61
CA LEU A 47 -7.26 -26.14 -22.29
C LEU A 47 -7.80 -24.76 -21.87
N GLU A 48 -7.81 -23.78 -22.77
CA GLU A 48 -8.37 -22.44 -22.52
C GLU A 48 -9.88 -22.50 -22.21
N ASN A 49 -10.64 -23.31 -22.96
CA ASN A 49 -12.06 -23.53 -22.67
C ASN A 49 -12.27 -24.18 -21.28
N MET A 50 -11.42 -25.13 -20.91
CA MET A 50 -11.49 -25.76 -19.59
C MET A 50 -11.07 -24.81 -18.46
N MET A 51 -10.09 -23.92 -18.71
CA MET A 51 -9.74 -22.83 -17.78
C MET A 51 -10.94 -21.89 -17.57
N THR A 52 -11.63 -21.51 -18.64
CA THR A 52 -12.83 -20.68 -18.55
C THR A 52 -13.94 -21.39 -17.77
N THR A 53 -14.15 -22.68 -18.02
CA THR A 53 -15.10 -23.51 -17.26
C THR A 53 -14.74 -23.56 -15.78
N ALA A 54 -13.45 -23.75 -15.45
CA ALA A 54 -12.96 -23.75 -14.09
C ALA A 54 -13.22 -22.42 -13.38
N LYS A 55 -12.94 -21.28 -14.03
CA LYS A 55 -13.20 -19.94 -13.50
C LYS A 55 -14.68 -19.73 -13.20
N LEU A 56 -15.56 -20.04 -14.14
CA LEU A 56 -17.01 -19.94 -13.92
C LEU A 56 -17.52 -20.81 -12.77
N ASN A 57 -16.98 -22.02 -12.65
CA ASN A 57 -17.32 -22.89 -11.52
C ASN A 57 -16.76 -22.36 -10.20
N TYR A 58 -15.56 -21.78 -10.19
CA TYR A 58 -14.95 -21.20 -9.01
C TYR A 58 -15.76 -20.03 -8.45
N ASP A 59 -16.28 -19.17 -9.33
CA ASP A 59 -17.13 -18.03 -8.94
C ASP A 59 -18.45 -18.47 -8.28
N VAL A 60 -18.97 -19.62 -8.69
CA VAL A 60 -20.25 -20.16 -8.15
C VAL A 60 -20.03 -21.08 -6.95
N ASN A 61 -19.04 -21.94 -7.02
CA ASN A 61 -18.65 -22.89 -5.99
C ASN A 61 -17.14 -23.14 -6.03
N PRO A 62 -16.35 -22.46 -5.17
CA PRO A 62 -14.90 -22.57 -5.16
C PRO A 62 -14.38 -24.00 -5.00
N GLU A 63 -15.08 -24.88 -4.28
CA GLU A 63 -14.69 -26.28 -4.09
C GLU A 63 -14.73 -27.07 -5.42
N VAL A 64 -15.71 -26.77 -6.26
CA VAL A 64 -15.80 -27.37 -7.61
C VAL A 64 -14.75 -26.78 -8.53
N GLY A 65 -14.64 -25.46 -8.55
CA GLY A 65 -13.65 -24.78 -9.42
C GLY A 65 -12.22 -25.25 -9.13
N VAL A 66 -11.88 -25.46 -7.85
CA VAL A 66 -10.54 -25.91 -7.46
C VAL A 66 -10.23 -27.32 -7.97
N MET A 67 -11.22 -28.22 -8.03
CA MET A 67 -11.01 -29.57 -8.60
C MET A 67 -10.58 -29.50 -10.08
N TYR A 68 -11.18 -28.61 -10.87
CA TYR A 68 -10.74 -28.34 -12.24
C TYR A 68 -9.33 -27.75 -12.28
N PHE A 69 -9.05 -26.72 -11.45
CA PHE A 69 -7.73 -26.09 -11.42
C PHE A 69 -6.62 -27.03 -10.97
N GLU A 70 -6.86 -27.90 -10.02
CA GLU A 70 -5.88 -28.93 -9.61
C GLU A 70 -5.47 -29.80 -10.81
N LYS A 71 -6.42 -30.23 -11.61
CA LYS A 71 -6.14 -31.03 -12.81
C LYS A 71 -5.45 -30.21 -13.90
N LEU A 72 -5.91 -28.98 -14.13
CA LEU A 72 -5.35 -28.05 -15.12
C LEU A 72 -3.96 -27.53 -14.72
N SER A 73 -3.59 -27.61 -13.46
CA SER A 73 -2.29 -27.14 -12.96
C SER A 73 -1.08 -27.90 -13.53
N LYS A 74 -1.31 -29.03 -14.19
CA LYS A 74 -0.28 -29.73 -14.96
C LYS A 74 0.09 -28.98 -16.24
N TYR A 75 -0.86 -28.24 -16.79
CA TYR A 75 -0.78 -27.59 -18.10
C TYR A 75 -0.69 -26.05 -18.01
N SER A 76 -1.18 -25.50 -16.92
CA SER A 76 -1.27 -24.05 -16.74
C SER A 76 -0.79 -23.61 -15.36
N PRO A 77 0.29 -22.83 -15.28
CA PRO A 77 0.73 -22.25 -13.99
C PRO A 77 -0.30 -21.28 -13.40
N GLU A 78 -1.15 -20.67 -14.24
CA GLU A 78 -2.27 -19.84 -13.78
C GLU A 78 -3.28 -20.66 -12.97
N ALA A 79 -3.56 -21.90 -13.39
CA ALA A 79 -4.44 -22.80 -12.64
C ALA A 79 -3.91 -23.07 -11.21
N SER A 80 -2.60 -23.22 -11.09
CA SER A 80 -1.96 -23.39 -9.77
C SER A 80 -2.17 -22.17 -8.86
N ARG A 81 -2.24 -20.94 -9.41
CA ARG A 81 -2.56 -19.71 -8.65
C ARG A 81 -3.98 -19.76 -8.08
N TYR A 82 -4.97 -20.18 -8.85
CA TYR A 82 -6.34 -20.31 -8.36
C TYR A 82 -6.47 -21.35 -7.26
N VAL A 83 -5.75 -22.46 -7.36
CA VAL A 83 -5.70 -23.46 -6.28
C VAL A 83 -5.06 -22.86 -5.02
N ALA A 84 -3.99 -22.08 -5.18
CA ALA A 84 -3.36 -21.40 -4.05
C ALA A 84 -4.34 -20.43 -3.39
N GLU A 85 -5.04 -19.60 -4.16
CA GLU A 85 -6.01 -18.64 -3.65
C GLU A 85 -7.11 -19.32 -2.81
N TYR A 86 -7.64 -20.44 -3.28
CA TYR A 86 -8.59 -21.24 -2.52
C TYR A 86 -8.04 -21.66 -1.15
N TYR A 87 -6.81 -22.17 -1.09
CA TYR A 87 -6.21 -22.57 0.17
C TYR A 87 -5.87 -21.38 1.09
N TYR A 88 -5.54 -20.23 0.52
CA TYR A 88 -5.35 -19.00 1.27
C TYR A 88 -6.64 -18.58 2.00
N ASP A 89 -7.77 -18.59 1.31
CA ASP A 89 -9.08 -18.27 1.86
C ASP A 89 -9.51 -19.26 2.97
N LYS A 90 -9.10 -20.51 2.83
CA LYS A 90 -9.29 -21.55 3.87
C LYS A 90 -8.28 -21.44 5.03
N LYS A 91 -7.31 -20.50 4.96
CA LYS A 91 -6.20 -20.34 5.91
C LYS A 91 -5.28 -21.57 6.00
N ASP A 92 -5.26 -22.39 4.95
CA ASP A 92 -4.33 -23.51 4.81
C ASP A 92 -3.06 -23.02 4.11
N TYR A 93 -2.21 -22.35 4.87
CA TYR A 93 -1.01 -21.71 4.36
C TYR A 93 0.06 -22.69 3.84
N ALA A 94 0.04 -23.93 4.31
CA ALA A 94 0.95 -24.96 3.80
C ALA A 94 0.60 -25.37 2.36
N ASN A 95 -0.66 -25.60 2.07
CA ASN A 95 -1.13 -25.86 0.72
C ASN A 95 -1.07 -24.59 -0.16
N PHE A 96 -1.37 -23.41 0.40
CA PHE A 96 -1.17 -22.15 -0.31
C PHE A 96 0.27 -22.03 -0.82
N GLU A 97 1.28 -22.16 0.06
CA GLU A 97 2.69 -22.05 -0.33
C GLU A 97 3.07 -23.07 -1.41
N LYS A 98 2.65 -24.33 -1.26
CA LYS A 98 2.90 -25.39 -2.25
C LYS A 98 2.39 -24.98 -3.64
N TRP A 99 1.15 -24.49 -3.73
CA TRP A 99 0.50 -24.21 -4.99
C TRP A 99 0.95 -22.88 -5.61
N ILE A 100 1.17 -21.85 -4.81
CA ILE A 100 1.68 -20.58 -5.33
C ILE A 100 3.13 -20.70 -5.81
N LYS A 101 3.93 -21.54 -5.16
CA LYS A 101 5.28 -21.88 -5.61
C LYS A 101 5.26 -22.59 -6.95
N LYS A 102 4.36 -23.57 -7.14
CA LYS A 102 4.17 -24.23 -8.44
C LYS A 102 3.79 -23.25 -9.54
N SER A 103 2.92 -22.28 -9.26
CA SER A 103 2.56 -21.21 -10.19
C SER A 103 3.75 -20.34 -10.57
N ALA A 104 4.52 -19.90 -9.57
CA ALA A 104 5.71 -19.06 -9.75
C ALA A 104 6.82 -19.76 -10.52
N GLU A 105 7.10 -21.02 -10.18
CA GLU A 105 8.10 -21.86 -10.87
C GLU A 105 7.71 -22.13 -12.33
N GLY A 106 6.42 -22.20 -12.62
CA GLY A 106 5.88 -22.29 -13.97
C GLY A 106 5.95 -21.02 -14.81
N GLY A 107 6.47 -19.92 -14.26
CA GLY A 107 6.66 -18.65 -14.99
C GLY A 107 5.46 -17.70 -14.95
N PHE A 108 4.43 -17.97 -14.16
CA PHE A 108 3.27 -17.09 -14.08
C PHE A 108 3.56 -15.86 -13.23
N LEU A 109 3.61 -14.68 -13.84
CA LEU A 109 3.99 -13.43 -13.16
C LEU A 109 3.17 -13.13 -11.89
N PRO A 110 1.82 -13.21 -11.90
CA PRO A 110 1.06 -13.02 -10.66
C PRO A 110 1.41 -14.04 -9.57
N GLY A 111 1.78 -15.27 -9.95
CA GLY A 111 2.26 -16.30 -9.02
C GLY A 111 3.58 -15.93 -8.36
N MET A 112 4.53 -15.39 -9.14
CA MET A 112 5.82 -14.91 -8.61
C MET A 112 5.63 -13.76 -7.62
N TYR A 113 4.79 -12.77 -7.98
CA TYR A 113 4.50 -11.63 -7.12
C TYR A 113 3.83 -12.05 -5.80
N ASN A 114 2.82 -12.92 -5.88
CA ASN A 114 2.09 -13.39 -4.70
C ASN A 114 2.98 -14.26 -3.80
N LEU A 115 3.89 -15.06 -4.37
CA LEU A 115 4.84 -15.85 -3.60
C LEU A 115 5.86 -14.94 -2.89
N ALA A 116 6.37 -13.91 -3.58
CA ALA A 116 7.26 -12.93 -2.97
C ALA A 116 6.58 -12.18 -1.82
N TRP A 117 5.34 -11.74 -2.04
CA TRP A 117 4.53 -11.12 -1.00
C TRP A 117 4.31 -12.04 0.21
N TYR A 118 3.98 -13.31 -0.02
CA TYR A 118 3.78 -14.29 1.05
C TYR A 118 5.05 -14.51 1.88
N TYR A 119 6.20 -14.58 1.21
CA TYR A 119 7.47 -14.69 1.92
C TYR A 119 7.80 -13.42 2.72
N ASP A 120 7.47 -12.24 2.21
CA ASP A 120 7.59 -10.99 2.98
C ASP A 120 6.70 -10.98 4.23
N GLU A 121 5.42 -11.40 4.11
CA GLU A 121 4.48 -11.48 5.23
C GLU A 121 4.89 -12.53 6.29
N THR A 122 5.62 -13.56 5.88
CA THR A 122 6.12 -14.61 6.78
C THR A 122 7.55 -14.36 7.23
N GLU A 123 8.07 -13.14 7.03
CA GLU A 123 9.41 -12.70 7.43
C GLU A 123 10.56 -13.51 6.78
N ARG A 124 10.30 -14.18 5.66
CA ARG A 124 11.27 -14.91 4.84
C ARG A 124 11.84 -14.00 3.76
N TYR A 125 12.56 -12.97 4.18
CA TYR A 125 12.95 -11.83 3.34
C TYR A 125 13.88 -12.22 2.18
N ALA A 126 14.82 -13.13 2.40
CA ALA A 126 15.73 -13.59 1.33
C ALA A 126 14.97 -14.30 0.19
N GLU A 127 13.95 -15.07 0.51
CA GLU A 127 13.10 -15.72 -0.50
C GLU A 127 12.19 -14.68 -1.17
N ALA A 128 11.68 -13.70 -0.43
CA ALA A 128 10.90 -12.59 -0.99
C ALA A 128 11.73 -11.78 -1.98
N GLU A 129 12.96 -11.38 -1.61
CA GLU A 129 13.93 -10.69 -2.48
C GLU A 129 14.09 -11.45 -3.79
N LYS A 130 14.42 -12.75 -3.72
CA LYS A 130 14.64 -13.60 -4.90
C LYS A 130 13.44 -13.58 -5.86
N TRP A 131 12.22 -13.67 -5.35
CA TRP A 131 11.04 -13.74 -6.20
C TRP A 131 10.60 -12.38 -6.72
N TYR A 132 10.77 -11.28 -5.96
CA TYR A 132 10.57 -9.93 -6.48
C TYR A 132 11.58 -9.60 -7.58
N LEU A 133 12.85 -9.94 -7.43
CA LEU A 133 13.86 -9.74 -8.46
C LEU A 133 13.50 -10.51 -9.73
N LYS A 134 13.14 -11.79 -9.61
CA LYS A 134 12.71 -12.60 -10.76
C LYS A 134 11.47 -12.05 -11.45
N TYR A 135 10.50 -11.54 -10.68
CA TYR A 135 9.34 -10.85 -11.24
C TYR A 135 9.73 -9.59 -12.01
N LEU A 136 10.69 -8.82 -11.48
CA LEU A 136 11.14 -7.56 -12.08
C LEU A 136 12.05 -7.77 -13.30
N GLU A 137 12.63 -8.96 -13.51
CA GLU A 137 13.31 -9.33 -14.77
C GLU A 137 12.33 -9.29 -15.95
N GLU A 138 11.11 -9.76 -15.74
CA GLU A 138 10.05 -9.82 -16.78
C GLU A 138 9.16 -8.56 -16.78
N ASN A 139 9.08 -7.82 -15.67
CA ASN A 139 8.25 -6.63 -15.51
C ASN A 139 8.99 -5.51 -14.75
N PRO A 140 10.04 -4.91 -15.37
CA PRO A 140 11.02 -4.05 -14.70
C PRO A 140 10.47 -2.73 -14.17
N ASP A 141 9.31 -2.28 -14.68
CA ASP A 141 8.73 -0.97 -14.33
C ASP A 141 7.52 -1.09 -13.38
N ASN A 142 7.28 -2.27 -12.82
CA ASN A 142 6.19 -2.45 -11.86
C ASN A 142 6.51 -1.75 -10.54
N VAL A 143 5.94 -0.56 -10.36
CA VAL A 143 6.16 0.31 -9.19
C VAL A 143 5.86 -0.41 -7.87
N ASN A 144 4.82 -1.24 -7.82
CA ASN A 144 4.46 -1.96 -6.59
C ASN A 144 5.50 -3.02 -6.23
N ALA A 145 6.01 -3.76 -7.22
CA ALA A 145 7.06 -4.75 -6.97
C ALA A 145 8.38 -4.08 -6.56
N ILE A 146 8.74 -2.97 -7.22
CA ILE A 146 9.92 -2.16 -6.88
C ILE A 146 9.81 -1.65 -5.45
N LYS A 147 8.67 -1.05 -5.06
CA LYS A 147 8.42 -0.57 -3.71
C LYS A 147 8.49 -1.69 -2.67
N ASN A 148 7.84 -2.82 -2.93
CA ASN A 148 7.83 -3.94 -2.00
C ASN A 148 9.22 -4.53 -1.81
N LEU A 149 10.03 -4.59 -2.87
CA LEU A 149 11.43 -5.00 -2.76
C LEU A 149 12.24 -4.01 -1.90
N GLY A 150 12.00 -2.71 -2.04
CA GLY A 150 12.57 -1.70 -1.14
C GLY A 150 12.18 -1.95 0.33
N ILE A 151 10.91 -2.29 0.60
CA ILE A 151 10.44 -2.64 1.95
C ILE A 151 11.15 -3.91 2.46
N VAL A 152 11.32 -4.93 1.63
CA VAL A 152 12.03 -6.16 1.98
C VAL A 152 13.48 -5.85 2.40
N TYR A 153 14.21 -5.08 1.59
CA TYR A 153 15.57 -4.66 1.94
C TYR A 153 15.62 -3.87 3.25
N GLY A 154 14.67 -2.94 3.46
CA GLY A 154 14.59 -2.19 4.71
C GLY A 154 14.34 -3.07 5.94
N LYS A 155 13.49 -4.10 5.81
CA LYS A 155 13.23 -5.08 6.89
C LYS A 155 14.44 -5.96 7.19
N GLU A 156 15.32 -6.19 6.21
CA GLU A 156 16.62 -6.86 6.38
C GLU A 156 17.70 -5.93 6.96
N GLY A 157 17.40 -4.63 7.11
CA GLY A 157 18.40 -3.63 7.56
C GLY A 157 19.33 -3.15 6.45
N LYS A 158 19.08 -3.50 5.19
CA LYS A 158 19.82 -3.05 4.00
C LYS A 158 19.25 -1.70 3.52
N TYR A 159 19.49 -0.64 4.31
CA TYR A 159 18.80 0.64 4.13
C TYR A 159 19.22 1.41 2.88
N GLU A 160 20.49 1.27 2.42
CA GLU A 160 20.95 1.88 1.19
C GLU A 160 20.28 1.26 -0.05
N GLU A 161 20.15 -0.06 -0.06
CA GLU A 161 19.41 -0.77 -1.10
C GLU A 161 17.92 -0.41 -1.05
N ALA A 162 17.34 -0.35 0.12
CA ALA A 162 15.95 0.07 0.31
C ALA A 162 15.70 1.46 -0.28
N GLU A 163 16.55 2.44 0.01
CA GLU A 163 16.46 3.80 -0.52
C GLU A 163 16.57 3.83 -2.04
N LYS A 164 17.50 3.07 -2.62
CA LYS A 164 17.66 2.95 -4.08
C LYS A 164 16.35 2.45 -4.73
N TYR A 165 15.72 1.44 -4.16
CA TYR A 165 14.47 0.90 -4.71
C TYR A 165 13.28 1.81 -4.44
N PHE A 166 13.19 2.47 -3.28
CA PHE A 166 12.18 3.50 -3.04
C PHE A 166 12.30 4.64 -4.04
N LYS A 167 13.52 5.16 -4.28
CA LYS A 167 13.77 6.19 -5.28
C LYS A 167 13.38 5.73 -6.70
N LYS A 168 13.68 4.48 -7.07
CA LYS A 168 13.25 3.90 -8.35
C LYS A 168 11.72 3.83 -8.45
N ALA A 169 11.02 3.63 -7.33
CA ALA A 169 9.56 3.67 -7.25
C ALA A 169 8.97 5.09 -7.22
N GLY A 170 9.79 6.14 -7.27
CA GLY A 170 9.35 7.53 -7.15
C GLY A 170 9.00 7.95 -5.72
N ILE A 171 9.52 7.24 -4.71
CA ILE A 171 9.27 7.50 -3.29
C ILE A 171 10.52 8.18 -2.72
N GLU A 172 10.31 9.40 -2.17
CA GLU A 172 11.36 10.18 -1.51
C GLU A 172 11.52 9.79 -0.04
N GLY A 173 12.63 10.21 0.57
CA GLY A 173 12.96 9.93 1.97
C GLY A 173 13.97 8.81 2.15
N SER A 174 14.52 8.70 3.35
CA SER A 174 15.51 7.67 3.66
C SER A 174 14.93 6.25 3.65
N GLY A 175 15.76 5.27 3.39
CA GLY A 175 15.35 3.86 3.43
C GLY A 175 14.79 3.45 4.80
N ILE A 176 15.34 4.00 5.89
CA ILE A 176 14.88 3.75 7.26
C ILE A 176 13.48 4.35 7.48
N TYR A 177 13.29 5.62 7.11
CA TYR A 177 11.99 6.31 7.22
C TYR A 177 10.88 5.56 6.47
N ASN A 178 11.13 5.23 5.20
CA ASN A 178 10.15 4.54 4.38
C ASN A 178 9.85 3.12 4.89
N THR A 179 10.84 2.45 5.51
CA THR A 179 10.62 1.16 6.18
C THR A 179 9.77 1.33 7.44
N ALA A 180 10.01 2.38 8.23
CA ALA A 180 9.18 2.71 9.39
C ALA A 180 7.72 2.93 8.98
N LEU A 181 7.49 3.72 7.93
CA LEU A 181 6.15 3.98 7.37
C LEU A 181 5.47 2.69 6.88
N ALA A 182 6.23 1.74 6.30
CA ALA A 182 5.70 0.45 5.89
C ALA A 182 5.22 -0.38 7.10
N TYR A 183 5.98 -0.41 8.19
CA TYR A 183 5.54 -1.05 9.43
C TYR A 183 4.33 -0.35 10.06
N GLU A 184 4.30 0.99 10.07
CA GLU A 184 3.15 1.77 10.56
C GLU A 184 1.88 1.42 9.80
N THR A 185 1.94 1.37 8.45
CA THR A 185 0.82 1.01 7.58
C THR A 185 0.27 -0.38 7.92
N LYS A 186 1.14 -1.31 8.32
CA LYS A 186 0.77 -2.65 8.81
C LYS A 186 0.37 -2.67 10.29
N LYS A 187 0.26 -1.51 10.95
CA LYS A 187 -0.04 -1.36 12.38
C LYS A 187 0.97 -2.03 13.32
N GLN A 188 2.19 -2.27 12.85
CA GLN A 188 3.31 -2.79 13.65
C GLN A 188 4.05 -1.62 14.31
N TYR A 189 3.34 -0.92 15.19
CA TYR A 189 3.75 0.37 15.73
C TYR A 189 5.05 0.35 16.53
N GLU A 190 5.35 -0.74 17.25
CA GLU A 190 6.59 -0.89 18.00
C GLU A 190 7.81 -0.96 17.07
N LYS A 191 7.70 -1.67 15.94
CA LYS A 191 8.76 -1.73 14.93
C LYS A 191 8.92 -0.38 14.23
N ALA A 192 7.80 0.28 13.89
CA ALA A 192 7.80 1.61 13.29
C ALA A 192 8.43 2.66 14.21
N GLU A 193 8.04 2.69 15.50
CA GLU A 193 8.59 3.60 16.50
C GLU A 193 10.12 3.48 16.59
N LYS A 194 10.62 2.24 16.67
CA LYS A 194 12.06 1.96 16.71
C LYS A 194 12.79 2.52 15.49
N LEU A 195 12.26 2.31 14.30
CA LEU A 195 12.89 2.76 13.06
C LEU A 195 12.80 4.27 12.87
N TYR A 196 11.68 4.90 13.25
CA TYR A 196 11.61 6.36 13.25
C TYR A 196 12.65 6.98 14.19
N LEU A 197 12.83 6.41 15.38
CA LEU A 197 13.86 6.88 16.32
C LEU A 197 15.27 6.68 15.75
N GLU A 198 15.55 5.54 15.10
CA GLU A 198 16.82 5.28 14.43
C GLU A 198 17.06 6.28 13.28
N ALA A 199 16.04 6.59 12.49
CA ALA A 199 16.12 7.60 11.44
C ALA A 199 16.47 8.98 12.01
N ILE A 200 15.83 9.37 13.12
CA ILE A 200 16.11 10.61 13.84
C ILE A 200 17.57 10.65 14.32
N GLU A 201 18.08 9.57 14.91
CA GLU A 201 19.47 9.47 15.36
C GLU A 201 20.47 9.61 14.21
N LYS A 202 20.13 9.13 13.01
CA LYS A 202 20.92 9.29 11.79
C LYS A 202 20.76 10.65 11.10
N GLY A 203 19.94 11.53 11.67
CA GLY A 203 19.78 12.90 11.18
C GLY A 203 18.65 13.10 10.16
N ASP A 204 17.80 12.11 9.96
CA ASP A 204 16.60 12.24 9.12
C ASP A 204 15.55 13.08 9.88
N ILE A 205 15.43 14.34 9.48
CA ILE A 205 14.52 15.29 10.14
C ILE A 205 13.05 14.99 9.84
N GLU A 206 12.74 14.32 8.72
CA GLU A 206 11.37 13.97 8.35
C GLU A 206 10.77 12.94 9.30
N ALA A 207 11.62 12.13 9.92
CA ALA A 207 11.18 11.10 10.85
C ALA A 207 10.53 11.66 12.12
N TYR A 208 10.82 12.91 12.50
CA TYR A 208 10.09 13.60 13.59
C TYR A 208 8.61 13.75 13.24
N PHE A 209 8.30 14.15 12.01
CA PHE A 209 6.91 14.26 11.56
C PHE A 209 6.24 12.88 11.53
N GLY A 210 6.88 11.87 10.92
CA GLY A 210 6.33 10.51 10.84
C GLY A 210 6.02 9.94 12.22
N LEU A 211 6.96 10.05 13.16
CA LEU A 211 6.77 9.59 14.54
C LEU A 211 5.69 10.37 15.29
N GLY A 212 5.64 11.69 15.10
CA GLY A 212 4.61 12.55 15.68
C GLY A 212 3.22 12.18 15.18
N ASP A 213 3.05 12.03 13.89
CA ASP A 213 1.79 11.63 13.24
C ASP A 213 1.32 10.23 13.68
N MET A 214 2.25 9.28 13.79
CA MET A 214 1.97 7.96 14.35
C MET A 214 1.47 8.05 15.79
N TYR A 215 2.09 8.88 16.62
CA TYR A 215 1.65 9.06 18.01
C TYR A 215 0.28 9.74 18.11
N ASP A 216 -0.05 10.68 17.21
CA ASP A 216 -1.38 11.28 17.13
C ASP A 216 -2.45 10.25 16.77
N LYS A 217 -2.21 9.42 15.76
CA LYS A 217 -3.09 8.29 15.41
C LYS A 217 -3.33 7.34 16.57
N LEU A 218 -2.32 7.16 17.42
CA LEU A 218 -2.39 6.34 18.64
C LEU A 218 -2.95 7.10 19.86
N LYS A 219 -3.42 8.34 19.68
CA LYS A 219 -3.93 9.22 20.76
C LYS A 219 -2.94 9.48 21.87
N LYS A 220 -1.64 9.44 21.56
CA LYS A 220 -0.53 9.75 22.48
C LYS A 220 -0.10 11.21 22.34
N GLY A 221 -1.03 12.17 22.45
CA GLY A 221 -0.86 13.57 22.08
C GLY A 221 0.35 14.26 22.71
N LYS A 222 0.73 13.95 23.96
CA LYS A 222 1.95 14.52 24.58
C LYS A 222 3.23 14.07 23.86
N LYS A 223 3.31 12.80 23.45
CA LYS A 223 4.46 12.29 22.70
C LYS A 223 4.49 12.86 21.27
N ALA A 224 3.34 13.01 20.65
CA ALA A 224 3.22 13.64 19.34
C ALA A 224 3.73 15.09 19.37
N GLU A 225 3.25 15.86 20.33
CA GLU A 225 3.68 17.26 20.52
C GLU A 225 5.19 17.40 20.73
N GLU A 226 5.78 16.53 21.55
CA GLU A 226 7.22 16.51 21.77
C GLU A 226 7.99 16.29 20.44
N MET A 227 7.53 15.35 19.59
CA MET A 227 8.16 15.10 18.28
C MET A 227 7.97 16.30 17.34
N TYR A 228 6.79 16.89 17.29
CA TYR A 228 6.55 18.07 16.45
C TYR A 228 7.39 19.28 16.89
N ILE A 229 7.53 19.54 18.18
CA ILE A 229 8.39 20.61 18.68
C ILE A 229 9.84 20.37 18.24
N LYS A 230 10.39 19.17 18.49
CA LYS A 230 11.76 18.82 18.12
C LYS A 230 11.97 18.88 16.60
N GLY A 231 11.01 18.39 15.80
CA GLY A 231 11.07 18.46 14.35
C GLY A 231 11.05 19.90 13.84
N ALA A 232 10.19 20.75 14.40
CA ALA A 232 10.13 22.16 14.05
C ALA A 232 11.44 22.90 14.39
N GLU A 233 12.06 22.63 15.54
CA GLU A 233 13.36 23.17 15.95
C GLU A 233 14.49 22.75 14.98
N LYS A 234 14.37 21.57 14.36
CA LYS A 234 15.29 21.09 13.30
C LYS A 234 14.94 21.62 11.92
N GLY A 235 13.86 22.39 11.78
CA GLY A 235 13.41 22.97 10.50
C GLY A 235 12.55 22.04 9.66
N GLU A 236 11.97 20.99 10.24
CA GLU A 236 10.96 20.18 9.58
C GLU A 236 9.65 20.98 9.47
N TYR A 237 9.26 21.33 8.23
CA TYR A 237 8.23 22.32 7.98
C TYR A 237 6.81 21.86 8.34
N ARG A 238 6.51 20.55 8.22
CA ARG A 238 5.19 19.98 8.57
C ARG A 238 5.00 20.03 10.08
N CYS A 239 6.04 19.69 10.84
CA CYS A 239 6.04 19.83 12.30
C CYS A 239 5.80 21.28 12.71
N ALA A 240 6.52 22.21 12.07
CA ALA A 240 6.35 23.63 12.32
C ALA A 240 4.94 24.13 11.96
N PHE A 241 4.36 23.67 10.85
CA PHE A 241 2.98 23.99 10.47
C PHE A 241 1.97 23.53 11.53
N ILE A 242 2.10 22.29 12.01
CA ILE A 242 1.21 21.74 13.05
C ILE A 242 1.32 22.53 14.35
N MET A 243 2.55 22.81 14.79
CA MET A 243 2.76 23.58 16.02
C MET A 243 2.26 25.02 15.90
N GLY A 244 2.44 25.65 14.72
CA GLY A 244 1.86 26.97 14.43
C GLY A 244 0.35 26.95 14.57
N GLY A 245 -0.36 25.94 13.99
CA GLY A 245 -1.79 25.78 14.12
C GLY A 245 -2.24 25.61 15.55
N LYS A 246 -1.55 24.76 16.30
CA LYS A 246 -1.88 24.50 17.71
C LYS A 246 -1.78 25.77 18.58
N TYR A 247 -0.72 26.55 18.42
CA TYR A 247 -0.57 27.81 19.14
C TYR A 247 -1.58 28.87 18.67
N PHE A 248 -1.92 28.89 17.38
CA PHE A 248 -2.96 29.76 16.84
C PHE A 248 -4.33 29.46 17.48
N ASP A 249 -4.71 28.18 17.54
CA ASP A 249 -5.98 27.73 18.15
C ASP A 249 -6.06 28.06 19.65
N TYR A 250 -4.92 28.12 20.35
CA TYR A 250 -4.84 28.53 21.75
C TYR A 250 -4.80 30.07 21.92
N GLY A 251 -4.88 30.85 20.84
CA GLY A 251 -4.79 32.31 20.87
C GLY A 251 -3.38 32.86 21.14
N ASN A 252 -2.36 31.99 21.13
CA ASN A 252 -0.97 32.43 21.31
C ASN A 252 -0.34 32.77 19.97
N PHE A 253 -0.80 33.86 19.37
CA PHE A 253 -0.39 34.26 18.02
C PHE A 253 1.10 34.59 17.90
N LYS A 254 1.76 35.03 18.98
CA LYS A 254 3.21 35.25 18.96
C LYS A 254 4.01 33.96 18.78
N GLU A 255 3.63 32.90 19.46
CA GLU A 255 4.25 31.59 19.25
C GLU A 255 3.85 30.99 17.91
N ALA A 256 2.59 31.16 17.47
CA ALA A 256 2.13 30.75 16.15
C ALA A 256 3.01 31.34 15.04
N VAL A 257 3.30 32.64 15.09
CA VAL A 257 4.19 33.35 14.17
C VAL A 257 5.56 32.66 14.07
N LYS A 258 6.18 32.30 15.21
CA LYS A 258 7.49 31.64 15.18
C LYS A 258 7.47 30.34 14.39
N TYR A 259 6.50 29.49 14.65
CA TYR A 259 6.40 28.19 13.99
C TYR A 259 5.94 28.31 12.53
N TYR A 260 4.95 29.14 12.25
CA TYR A 260 4.54 29.38 10.85
C TYR A 260 5.66 29.99 10.02
N LEU A 261 6.50 30.84 10.60
CA LEU A 261 7.66 31.41 9.91
C LEU A 261 8.66 30.36 9.45
N ILE A 262 8.92 29.34 10.29
CA ILE A 262 9.78 28.22 9.92
C ILE A 262 9.22 27.51 8.69
N SER A 263 7.95 27.17 8.70
CA SER A 263 7.26 26.46 7.62
C SER A 263 7.12 27.32 6.36
N ALA A 264 6.75 28.59 6.50
CA ALA A 264 6.61 29.54 5.39
C ALA A 264 7.94 29.80 4.66
N ASN A 265 9.05 29.87 5.39
CA ASN A 265 10.39 30.02 4.79
C ASN A 265 10.85 28.79 4.00
N LYS A 266 10.21 27.64 4.19
CA LYS A 266 10.38 26.42 3.37
C LYS A 266 9.43 26.38 2.16
N GLY A 267 8.67 27.45 1.92
CA GLY A 267 7.79 27.54 0.75
C GLY A 267 6.37 27.00 0.99
N HIS A 268 6.00 26.64 2.23
CA HIS A 268 4.66 26.10 2.48
C HIS A 268 3.59 27.20 2.43
N ALA A 269 2.82 27.23 1.34
CA ALA A 269 1.86 28.30 1.04
C ALA A 269 0.81 28.52 2.14
N LYS A 270 0.24 27.44 2.70
CA LYS A 270 -0.72 27.54 3.82
C LYS A 270 -0.11 28.17 5.07
N SER A 271 1.18 27.94 5.32
CA SER A 271 1.87 28.58 6.44
C SER A 271 2.11 30.05 6.18
N MET A 272 2.36 30.46 4.94
CA MET A 272 2.46 31.89 4.58
C MET A 272 1.15 32.61 4.88
N TYR A 273 0.03 32.01 4.51
CA TYR A 273 -1.30 32.55 4.78
C TYR A 273 -1.60 32.66 6.28
N ASN A 274 -1.40 31.57 7.03
CA ASN A 274 -1.65 31.57 8.48
C ASN A 274 -0.68 32.48 9.25
N LEU A 275 0.52 32.65 8.74
CA LEU A 275 1.49 33.62 9.27
C LEU A 275 1.00 35.06 9.06
N ALA A 276 0.49 35.37 7.87
CA ALA A 276 -0.10 36.66 7.57
C ALA A 276 -1.30 36.95 8.49
N LEU A 277 -2.20 36.00 8.64
CA LEU A 277 -3.35 36.09 9.54
C LEU A 277 -2.90 36.29 11.01
N SER A 278 -1.86 35.61 11.44
CA SER A 278 -1.31 35.79 12.79
C SER A 278 -0.73 37.20 13.01
N TYR A 279 -0.06 37.76 11.98
CA TYR A 279 0.44 39.14 12.02
C TYR A 279 -0.69 40.17 11.97
N ASP A 280 -1.76 39.93 11.19
CA ASP A 280 -2.93 40.81 11.14
C ASP A 280 -3.62 40.90 12.51
N ILE A 281 -3.86 39.75 13.16
CA ILE A 281 -4.43 39.70 14.53
C ILE A 281 -3.53 40.43 15.54
N LEU A 282 -2.22 40.40 15.35
CA LEU A 282 -1.25 41.11 16.16
C LEU A 282 -1.08 42.59 15.75
N GLU A 283 -1.91 43.08 14.81
CA GLU A 283 -1.88 44.44 14.25
C GLU A 283 -0.55 44.83 13.59
N ASN A 284 0.25 43.82 13.21
CA ASN A 284 1.48 44.02 12.44
C ASN A 284 1.17 44.01 10.94
N TYR A 285 0.44 45.02 10.46
CA TYR A 285 -0.03 45.09 9.10
C TYR A 285 1.05 45.10 8.01
N PRO A 286 2.26 45.68 8.20
CA PRO A 286 3.33 45.60 7.21
C PRO A 286 3.77 44.14 6.93
N GLU A 287 3.97 43.33 7.97
CA GLU A 287 4.31 41.92 7.79
C GLU A 287 3.11 41.07 7.31
N ALA A 288 1.90 41.37 7.77
CA ALA A 288 0.69 40.72 7.28
C ALA A 288 0.55 40.88 5.76
N ARG A 289 0.62 42.12 5.24
CA ARG A 289 0.57 42.39 3.77
C ARG A 289 1.64 41.62 3.01
N LYS A 290 2.87 41.62 3.50
CA LYS A 290 3.99 40.90 2.87
C LYS A 290 3.74 39.41 2.75
N TRP A 291 3.20 38.78 3.79
CA TRP A 291 2.97 37.34 3.81
C TRP A 291 1.68 36.94 3.10
N TYR A 292 0.62 37.77 3.11
CA TYR A 292 -0.56 37.55 2.26
C TYR A 292 -0.19 37.63 0.78
N GLN A 293 0.64 38.60 0.38
CA GLN A 293 1.13 38.71 -0.99
C GLN A 293 1.88 37.43 -1.41
N LYS A 294 2.79 36.94 -0.57
CA LYS A 294 3.51 35.69 -0.84
C LYS A 294 2.57 34.48 -0.90
N ALA A 295 1.59 34.40 0.00
CA ALA A 295 0.61 33.33 -0.01
C ALA A 295 -0.19 33.31 -1.33
N TYR A 296 -0.63 34.48 -1.79
CA TYR A 296 -1.32 34.66 -3.08
C TYR A 296 -0.44 34.21 -4.25
N GLU A 297 0.82 34.68 -4.31
CA GLU A 297 1.79 34.29 -5.32
C GLU A 297 2.08 32.77 -5.34
N ASN A 298 1.85 32.09 -4.23
CA ASN A 298 1.99 30.63 -4.07
C ASN A 298 0.64 29.88 -4.14
N GLY A 299 -0.40 30.53 -4.68
CA GLY A 299 -1.65 29.85 -5.05
C GLY A 299 -2.74 29.86 -3.98
N ILE A 300 -2.63 30.65 -2.93
CA ILE A 300 -3.71 30.82 -1.94
C ILE A 300 -4.56 32.03 -2.38
N GLU A 301 -5.63 31.77 -3.11
CA GLU A 301 -6.51 32.81 -3.68
C GLU A 301 -7.18 33.68 -2.61
N ASP A 302 -7.55 33.11 -1.47
CA ASP A 302 -8.20 33.80 -0.34
C ASP A 302 -7.33 34.98 0.17
N ALA A 303 -6.01 34.83 0.11
CA ALA A 303 -5.07 35.88 0.54
C ALA A 303 -5.23 37.18 -0.23
N LYS A 304 -5.83 37.20 -1.44
CA LYS A 304 -6.07 38.39 -2.25
C LYS A 304 -7.14 39.30 -1.64
N GLU A 305 -8.16 38.74 -1.05
CA GLU A 305 -9.23 39.48 -0.41
C GLU A 305 -8.72 40.09 0.90
N ASP A 306 -8.03 39.27 1.74
CA ASP A 306 -7.43 39.75 2.99
C ASP A 306 -6.41 40.89 2.74
N LEU A 307 -5.62 40.77 1.65
CA LEU A 307 -4.67 41.83 1.26
C LEU A 307 -5.36 43.16 0.94
N LYS A 308 -6.52 43.15 0.25
CA LYS A 308 -7.30 44.35 -0.03
C LYS A 308 -7.87 44.98 1.23
N GLU A 309 -8.33 44.17 2.18
CA GLU A 309 -8.85 44.66 3.47
C GLU A 309 -7.78 45.41 4.28
N LEU A 310 -6.52 45.12 4.04
CA LEU A 310 -5.39 45.80 4.69
C LEU A 310 -4.95 47.08 3.99
N GLU A 311 -5.43 47.40 2.75
CA GLU A 311 -5.04 48.63 2.02
C GLU A 311 -5.42 49.92 2.76
N GLY A 312 -6.37 49.85 3.71
CA GLY A 312 -6.80 50.97 4.53
C GLY A 312 -6.25 51.03 5.95
N LYS A 313 -5.46 50.03 6.36
CA LYS A 313 -4.83 49.91 7.67
C LYS A 313 -3.32 50.11 7.51
#